data_7853d5b5995158c36ac24d238629d9df
#
_entry.id   7853d5b5995158c36ac24d238629d9df
#
_cell.length_a   1.000
_cell.length_b   1.000
_cell.length_c   1.000
_cell.angle_alpha   90.00
_cell.angle_beta   90.00
_cell.angle_gamma   90.00
#
_symmetry.space_group_name_H-M   'P 1'
#
loop_
_entity.id
_entity.type
_entity.pdbx_description
1 polymer ?
#
loop_
_entity_poly.entity_id
_entity_poly.type
_entity_poly.pdbx_seq_one_letter_code
_entity_poly.pdbx_strand_id
1 'polypeptide(L)'
;MKKLLLITVFTALSAFAADKAGERLVKEVRHELVMLPYYGVFDNLAYRVDGANVTLFGQVTRPTLKSDAENVVKRIEGVGRVTNEIEVLPLSTNDDRLRQELFRAIYSRPQLNRYSLMAVPPIHIIVKNGNATLVGWVASEGDKTVADLAAKGVSGVFSVKNELGVEK
;
A
#
# COMPACT_ATOMS: atom_id res chain seq x y z
N MET A 1 54.26 7.39 20.43
CA MET A 1 53.43 6.99 19.28
C MET A 1 52.41 5.95 19.73
N LYS A 2 51.34 6.32 20.42
CA LYS A 2 50.23 5.45 20.84
C LYS A 2 48.97 6.27 21.16
N LYS A 3 48.39 6.96 20.18
CA LYS A 3 47.09 7.65 20.31
C LYS A 3 46.37 7.79 18.95
N LEU A 4 46.22 6.68 18.22
CA LEU A 4 45.49 6.75 16.94
C LEU A 4 44.67 5.49 16.65
N LEU A 5 44.00 4.90 17.64
CA LEU A 5 43.20 3.68 17.40
C LEU A 5 41.83 3.68 18.11
N LEU A 6 41.26 4.84 18.44
CA LEU A 6 39.99 4.87 19.19
C LEU A 6 38.84 5.60 18.48
N ILE A 7 39.01 6.04 17.23
CA ILE A 7 37.97 6.85 16.54
C ILE A 7 37.14 6.03 15.56
N THR A 8 37.61 4.86 15.09
CA THR A 8 36.93 4.10 14.04
C THR A 8 35.82 3.16 14.54
N VAL A 9 35.72 2.86 15.83
CA VAL A 9 34.67 1.96 16.38
C VAL A 9 33.34 2.68 16.65
N PHE A 10 33.36 3.99 16.89
CA PHE A 10 32.15 4.74 17.24
C PHE A 10 31.23 5.04 16.06
N THR A 11 31.77 5.13 14.83
CA THR A 11 30.97 5.42 13.62
C THR A 11 30.21 4.21 13.08
N ALA A 12 30.71 2.98 13.29
CA ALA A 12 30.03 1.76 12.86
C ALA A 12 28.80 1.44 13.72
N LEU A 13 28.85 1.73 15.02
CA LEU A 13 27.74 1.46 15.95
C LEU A 13 26.52 2.37 15.70
N SER A 14 26.74 3.60 15.26
CA SER A 14 25.67 4.54 14.95
C SER A 14 24.92 4.18 13.65
N ALA A 15 25.60 3.62 12.64
CA ALA A 15 25.00 3.19 11.40
C ALA A 15 24.05 1.97 11.60
N PHE A 16 24.47 1.00 12.42
CA PHE A 16 23.63 -0.16 12.74
C PHE A 16 22.39 0.19 13.59
N ALA A 17 22.51 1.17 14.48
CA ALA A 17 21.37 1.61 15.27
C ALA A 17 20.35 2.40 14.43
N ALA A 18 20.81 3.21 13.48
CA ALA A 18 19.95 3.95 12.55
C ALA A 18 19.19 3.01 11.59
N ASP A 19 19.83 1.95 11.10
CA ASP A 19 19.22 0.96 10.21
C ASP A 19 18.10 0.19 10.93
N LYS A 20 18.34 -0.31 12.14
CA LYS A 20 17.32 -0.97 12.96
C LYS A 20 16.14 -0.05 13.33
N ALA A 21 16.40 1.22 13.60
CA ALA A 21 15.36 2.20 13.88
C ALA A 21 14.49 2.44 12.65
N GLY A 22 15.09 2.53 11.46
CA GLY A 22 14.38 2.65 10.20
C GLY A 22 13.51 1.44 9.89
N GLU A 23 14.04 0.22 10.05
CA GLU A 23 13.27 -1.02 9.87
C GLU A 23 12.08 -1.12 10.84
N ARG A 24 12.26 -0.73 12.11
CA ARG A 24 11.18 -0.68 13.09
C ARG A 24 10.08 0.27 12.62
N LEU A 25 10.47 1.47 12.23
CA LEU A 25 9.53 2.49 11.78
C LEU A 25 8.74 2.05 10.55
N VAL A 26 9.38 1.40 9.57
CA VAL A 26 8.70 0.82 8.40
C VAL A 26 7.64 -0.19 8.82
N LYS A 27 7.95 -1.08 9.77
CA LYS A 27 7.00 -2.10 10.26
C LYS A 27 5.83 -1.48 11.02
N GLU A 28 6.10 -0.50 11.88
CA GLU A 28 5.06 0.20 12.66
C GLU A 28 4.14 1.02 11.76
N VAL A 29 4.68 1.78 10.81
CA VAL A 29 3.87 2.52 9.83
C VAL A 29 2.96 1.57 9.05
N ARG A 30 3.51 0.44 8.57
CA ARG A 30 2.69 -0.57 7.88
C ARG A 30 1.58 -1.09 8.78
N HIS A 31 1.90 -1.45 10.01
CA HIS A 31 0.94 -1.99 10.97
C HIS A 31 -0.22 -1.01 11.20
N GLU A 32 0.08 0.24 11.52
CA GLU A 32 -0.92 1.27 11.78
C GLU A 32 -1.82 1.52 10.57
N LEU A 33 -1.26 1.55 9.36
CA LEU A 33 -2.04 1.78 8.14
C LEU A 33 -2.99 0.62 7.82
N VAL A 34 -2.56 -0.63 7.98
CA VAL A 34 -3.42 -1.80 7.68
C VAL A 34 -4.48 -2.03 8.75
N MET A 35 -4.29 -1.48 9.96
CA MET A 35 -5.27 -1.56 11.06
C MET A 35 -6.32 -0.44 11.03
N LEU A 36 -6.22 0.49 10.08
CA LEU A 36 -7.18 1.59 9.98
C LEU A 36 -8.60 1.09 9.73
N PRO A 37 -9.59 1.60 10.49
CA PRO A 37 -11.00 1.34 10.20
C PRO A 37 -11.36 1.75 8.77
N TYR A 38 -12.15 0.92 8.11
CA TYR A 38 -12.62 1.13 6.73
C TYR A 38 -11.55 1.06 5.63
N TYR A 39 -10.29 0.75 5.95
CA TYR A 39 -9.30 0.40 4.93
C TYR A 39 -9.70 -0.91 4.25
N GLY A 40 -9.80 -0.91 2.94
CA GLY A 40 -10.31 -2.06 2.21
C GLY A 40 -9.72 -2.23 0.82
N VAL A 41 -10.31 -3.15 0.08
CA VAL A 41 -9.86 -3.56 -1.26
C VAL A 41 -9.92 -2.43 -2.31
N PHE A 42 -10.70 -1.39 -2.08
CA PHE A 42 -10.85 -0.25 -3.00
C PHE A 42 -9.97 0.95 -2.63
N ASP A 43 -9.09 0.77 -1.66
CA ASP A 43 -8.14 1.78 -1.20
C ASP A 43 -6.72 1.28 -1.39
N ASN A 44 -5.78 2.17 -1.63
CA ASN A 44 -4.36 1.90 -1.69
C ASN A 44 -3.64 2.87 -0.76
N LEU A 45 -3.11 2.37 0.34
CA LEU A 45 -2.26 3.14 1.25
C LEU A 45 -0.82 2.70 1.08
N ALA A 46 0.00 3.60 0.57
CA ALA A 46 1.42 3.39 0.39
C ALA A 46 2.22 4.44 1.16
N TYR A 47 3.46 4.13 1.49
CA TYR A 47 4.30 5.02 2.25
C TYR A 47 5.78 4.85 1.89
N ARG A 48 6.56 5.89 2.19
CA ARG A 48 8.01 5.89 2.14
C ARG A 48 8.54 6.46 3.45
N VAL A 49 9.51 5.79 4.02
CA VAL A 49 10.23 6.25 5.21
C VAL A 49 11.62 6.70 4.79
N ASP A 50 11.99 7.92 5.18
CA ASP A 50 13.32 8.51 4.95
C ASP A 50 13.80 9.11 6.28
N GLY A 51 14.64 8.38 6.98
CA GLY A 51 15.02 8.68 8.37
C GLY A 51 13.79 8.72 9.26
N ALA A 52 13.51 9.89 9.87
CA ALA A 52 12.33 10.14 10.67
C ALA A 52 11.14 10.71 9.88
N ASN A 53 11.30 10.93 8.56
CA ASN A 53 10.24 11.51 7.74
C ASN A 53 9.44 10.39 7.06
N VAL A 54 8.12 10.53 7.07
CA VAL A 54 7.20 9.59 6.42
C VAL A 54 6.38 10.34 5.37
N THR A 55 6.41 9.85 4.13
CA THR A 55 5.51 10.33 3.07
C THR A 55 4.46 9.27 2.83
N LEU A 56 3.19 9.64 2.97
CA LEU A 56 2.02 8.82 2.68
C LEU A 56 1.51 9.16 1.29
N PHE A 57 1.19 8.14 0.49
CA PHE A 57 0.65 8.33 -0.86
C PHE A 57 -0.28 7.17 -1.23
N GLY A 58 -0.87 7.24 -2.41
CA GLY A 58 -1.86 6.28 -2.88
C GLY A 58 -3.24 6.91 -3.03
N GLN A 59 -4.27 6.09 -3.09
CA GLN A 59 -5.64 6.53 -3.36
C GLN A 59 -6.61 5.91 -2.36
N VAL A 60 -7.57 6.70 -1.89
CA VAL A 60 -8.60 6.24 -0.96
C VAL A 60 -9.99 6.69 -1.43
N THR A 61 -10.99 5.88 -1.11
CA THR A 61 -12.38 6.20 -1.43
C THR A 61 -13.01 7.17 -0.43
N ARG A 62 -12.44 7.28 0.78
CA ARG A 62 -13.00 8.09 1.88
C ARG A 62 -12.02 9.18 2.34
N PRO A 63 -12.46 10.45 2.45
CA PRO A 63 -11.61 11.53 2.98
C PRO A 63 -11.12 11.27 4.40
N THR A 64 -11.94 10.60 5.23
CA THR A 64 -11.59 10.24 6.62
C THR A 64 -10.36 9.33 6.66
N LEU A 65 -10.24 8.38 5.72
CA LEU A 65 -9.11 7.45 5.68
C LEU A 65 -7.78 8.18 5.41
N LYS A 66 -7.80 9.25 4.58
CA LYS A 66 -6.64 10.11 4.37
C LYS A 66 -6.19 10.80 5.66
N SER A 67 -7.13 11.39 6.42
CA SER A 67 -6.81 12.08 7.67
C SER A 67 -6.42 11.09 8.78
N ASP A 68 -7.07 9.95 8.85
CA ASP A 68 -6.78 8.92 9.85
C ASP A 68 -5.38 8.31 9.63
N ALA A 69 -4.99 8.05 8.37
CA ALA A 69 -3.65 7.59 8.02
C ALA A 69 -2.57 8.57 8.52
N GLU A 70 -2.76 9.87 8.29
CA GLU A 70 -1.84 10.89 8.78
C GLU A 70 -1.77 10.93 10.31
N ASN A 71 -2.93 10.86 10.97
CA ASN A 71 -3.05 10.96 12.42
C ASN A 71 -2.39 9.78 13.14
N VAL A 72 -2.57 8.55 12.65
CA VAL A 72 -1.95 7.37 13.29
C VAL A 72 -0.44 7.39 13.09
N VAL A 73 0.04 7.74 11.89
CA VAL A 73 1.49 7.77 11.61
C VAL A 73 2.19 8.87 12.39
N LYS A 74 1.57 10.04 12.61
CA LYS A 74 2.13 11.11 13.46
C LYS A 74 2.33 10.71 14.93
N ARG A 75 1.62 9.68 15.41
CA ARG A 75 1.72 9.20 16.81
C ARG A 75 2.81 8.17 17.02
N ILE A 76 3.38 7.64 15.93
CA ILE A 76 4.43 6.62 16.02
C ILE A 76 5.70 7.26 16.57
N GLU A 77 6.28 6.63 17.59
CA GLU A 77 7.54 7.08 18.19
C GLU A 77 8.68 7.04 17.16
N GLY A 78 9.38 8.15 17.02
CA GLY A 78 10.48 8.32 16.06
C GLY A 78 10.06 8.95 14.74
N VAL A 79 8.77 9.20 14.50
CA VAL A 79 8.30 9.99 13.36
C VAL A 79 8.52 11.48 13.66
N GLY A 80 9.28 12.14 12.79
CA GLY A 80 9.56 13.59 12.89
C GLY A 80 8.58 14.41 12.04
N ARG A 81 8.40 14.03 10.78
CA ARG A 81 7.49 14.73 9.85
C ARG A 81 6.66 13.73 9.05
N VAL A 82 5.38 14.03 8.86
CA VAL A 82 4.51 13.31 7.95
C VAL A 82 4.07 14.23 6.82
N THR A 83 4.32 13.81 5.58
CA THR A 83 3.79 14.45 4.35
C THR A 83 2.68 13.57 3.80
N ASN A 84 1.47 14.11 3.66
CA ASN A 84 0.30 13.34 3.23
C ASN A 84 -0.10 13.72 1.80
N GLU A 85 0.33 12.89 0.85
CA GLU A 85 0.04 13.00 -0.59
C GLU A 85 -1.07 12.01 -1.03
N ILE A 86 -1.82 11.42 -0.08
CA ILE A 86 -2.92 10.50 -0.41
C ILE A 86 -3.99 11.26 -1.20
N GLU A 87 -4.36 10.72 -2.35
CA GLU A 87 -5.45 11.22 -3.17
C GLU A 87 -6.78 10.66 -2.67
N VAL A 88 -7.78 11.53 -2.52
CA VAL A 88 -9.16 11.09 -2.32
C VAL A 88 -9.82 10.96 -3.69
N LEU A 89 -10.29 9.76 -4.00
CA LEU A 89 -10.95 9.48 -5.27
C LEU A 89 -12.27 10.25 -5.38
N PRO A 90 -12.61 10.79 -6.56
CA PRO A 90 -13.86 11.51 -6.76
C PRO A 90 -15.07 10.58 -6.55
N LEU A 91 -16.17 11.15 -6.04
CA LEU A 91 -17.43 10.44 -5.94
C LEU A 91 -17.98 10.18 -7.36
N SER A 92 -18.21 8.90 -7.67
CA SER A 92 -18.72 8.48 -8.98
C SER A 92 -19.48 7.17 -8.83
N THR A 93 -20.78 7.20 -9.07
CA THR A 93 -21.63 6.00 -9.04
C THR A 93 -21.21 4.97 -10.10
N ASN A 94 -20.68 5.42 -11.23
CA ASN A 94 -20.14 4.53 -12.25
C ASN A 94 -18.86 3.83 -11.77
N ASP A 95 -17.92 4.58 -11.17
CA ASP A 95 -16.70 3.99 -10.64
C ASP A 95 -16.99 3.02 -9.48
N ASP A 96 -17.99 3.33 -8.64
CA ASP A 96 -18.43 2.43 -7.57
C ASP A 96 -19.01 1.13 -8.11
N ARG A 97 -19.83 1.20 -9.18
CA ARG A 97 -20.31 0.01 -9.88
C ARG A 97 -19.15 -0.82 -10.45
N LEU A 98 -18.20 -0.16 -11.13
CA LEU A 98 -17.04 -0.82 -11.70
C LEU A 98 -16.15 -1.47 -10.64
N ARG A 99 -15.94 -0.84 -9.47
CA ARG A 99 -15.23 -1.44 -8.33
C ARG A 99 -15.85 -2.78 -7.92
N GLN A 100 -17.19 -2.81 -7.80
CA GLN A 100 -17.91 -4.03 -7.42
C GLN A 100 -17.85 -5.11 -8.50
N GLU A 101 -17.96 -4.74 -9.76
CA GLU A 101 -17.87 -5.69 -10.89
C GLU A 101 -16.47 -6.26 -11.03
N LEU A 102 -15.44 -5.43 -10.93
CA LEU A 102 -14.03 -5.84 -10.91
C LEU A 102 -13.74 -6.78 -9.74
N PHE A 103 -14.22 -6.45 -8.54
CA PHE A 103 -14.07 -7.31 -7.37
C PHE A 103 -14.64 -8.71 -7.65
N ARG A 104 -15.88 -8.79 -8.14
CA ARG A 104 -16.50 -10.07 -8.46
C ARG A 104 -15.74 -10.80 -9.58
N ALA A 105 -15.35 -10.10 -10.65
CA ALA A 105 -14.66 -10.71 -11.79
C ALA A 105 -13.29 -11.30 -11.39
N ILE A 106 -12.54 -10.62 -10.53
CA ILE A 106 -11.21 -11.04 -10.08
C ILE A 106 -11.33 -12.14 -9.04
N TYR A 107 -12.05 -11.90 -7.95
CA TYR A 107 -12.07 -12.80 -6.80
C TYR A 107 -12.96 -14.05 -6.98
N SER A 108 -13.80 -14.11 -8.02
CA SER A 108 -14.49 -15.35 -8.41
C SER A 108 -13.62 -16.34 -9.18
N ARG A 109 -12.41 -15.94 -9.63
CA ARG A 109 -11.49 -16.85 -10.30
C ARG A 109 -10.95 -17.88 -9.30
N PRO A 110 -10.99 -19.20 -9.63
CA PRO A 110 -10.54 -20.24 -8.69
C PRO A 110 -9.14 -20.02 -8.13
N GLN A 111 -8.20 -19.53 -8.95
CA GLN A 111 -6.83 -19.25 -8.54
C GLN A 111 -6.73 -18.07 -7.55
N LEU A 112 -7.64 -17.09 -7.66
CA LEU A 112 -7.60 -15.85 -6.89
C LEU A 112 -8.55 -15.84 -5.69
N ASN A 113 -9.50 -16.78 -5.63
CA ASN A 113 -10.49 -16.85 -4.57
C ASN A 113 -9.87 -16.93 -3.17
N ARG A 114 -8.72 -17.60 -3.03
CA ARG A 114 -7.97 -17.68 -1.76
C ARG A 114 -7.63 -16.30 -1.16
N TYR A 115 -7.43 -15.30 -1.99
CA TYR A 115 -7.11 -13.94 -1.55
C TYR A 115 -8.33 -13.20 -0.97
N SER A 116 -9.54 -13.58 -1.35
CA SER A 116 -10.78 -12.96 -0.84
C SER A 116 -11.05 -13.28 0.63
N LEU A 117 -10.41 -14.32 1.18
CA LEU A 117 -10.58 -14.77 2.57
C LEU A 117 -9.75 -13.96 3.56
N MET A 118 -8.87 -13.08 3.09
CA MET A 118 -8.06 -12.23 3.94
C MET A 118 -8.88 -11.02 4.42
N ALA A 119 -8.60 -10.53 5.64
CA ALA A 119 -9.29 -9.37 6.21
C ALA A 119 -9.20 -8.13 5.32
N VAL A 120 -8.02 -7.89 4.74
CA VAL A 120 -7.81 -6.96 3.63
C VAL A 120 -7.26 -7.77 2.47
N PRO A 121 -8.04 -7.95 1.39
CA PRO A 121 -7.58 -8.67 0.21
C PRO A 121 -6.36 -8.00 -0.43
N PRO A 122 -5.30 -8.75 -0.81
CA PRO A 122 -4.03 -8.17 -1.26
C PRO A 122 -4.05 -7.59 -2.68
N ILE A 123 -5.09 -7.87 -3.47
CA ILE A 123 -5.27 -7.24 -4.78
C ILE A 123 -6.21 -6.07 -4.60
N HIS A 124 -5.67 -4.86 -4.49
CA HIS A 124 -6.44 -3.64 -4.40
C HIS A 124 -6.90 -3.17 -5.78
N ILE A 125 -8.13 -2.68 -5.85
CA ILE A 125 -8.82 -2.30 -7.09
C ILE A 125 -9.12 -0.81 -7.04
N ILE A 126 -8.28 0.01 -7.67
CA ILE A 126 -8.44 1.46 -7.72
C ILE A 126 -9.12 1.83 -9.04
N VAL A 127 -10.28 2.49 -8.95
CA VAL A 127 -11.00 2.95 -10.15
C VAL A 127 -11.17 4.46 -10.07
N LYS A 128 -10.75 5.14 -11.14
CA LYS A 128 -10.88 6.58 -11.32
C LYS A 128 -11.27 6.89 -12.75
N ASN A 129 -12.43 7.54 -12.92
CA ASN A 129 -12.97 7.91 -14.23
C ASN A 129 -13.03 6.72 -15.22
N GLY A 130 -13.47 5.56 -14.75
CA GLY A 130 -13.58 4.34 -15.54
C GLY A 130 -12.27 3.62 -15.82
N ASN A 131 -11.13 4.11 -15.36
CA ASN A 131 -9.84 3.45 -15.49
C ASN A 131 -9.52 2.67 -14.21
N ALA A 132 -9.17 1.41 -14.36
CA ALA A 132 -8.84 0.52 -13.26
C ALA A 132 -7.33 0.34 -13.11
N THR A 133 -6.83 0.43 -11.88
CA THR A 133 -5.45 0.07 -11.53
C THR A 133 -5.50 -1.04 -10.47
N LEU A 134 -4.82 -2.15 -10.74
CA LEU A 134 -4.64 -3.23 -9.77
C LEU A 134 -3.29 -3.03 -9.09
N VAL A 135 -3.30 -2.90 -7.75
CA VAL A 135 -2.09 -2.74 -6.95
C VAL A 135 -2.04 -3.76 -5.82
N GLY A 136 -0.86 -4.01 -5.28
CA GLY A 136 -0.67 -4.98 -4.21
C GLY A 136 0.20 -6.17 -4.61
N TRP A 137 -0.04 -7.35 -4.05
CA TRP A 137 0.84 -8.51 -4.20
C TRP A 137 0.08 -9.79 -4.43
N VAL A 138 0.65 -10.65 -5.26
CA VAL A 138 0.16 -12.01 -5.53
C VAL A 138 1.32 -13.01 -5.44
N ALA A 139 1.01 -14.29 -5.25
CA ALA A 139 2.00 -15.32 -5.05
C ALA A 139 2.72 -15.76 -6.35
N SER A 140 2.15 -15.46 -7.53
CA SER A 140 2.73 -15.90 -8.81
C SER A 140 2.42 -14.97 -9.97
N GLU A 141 3.25 -15.02 -11.02
CA GLU A 141 2.97 -14.34 -12.30
C GLU A 141 1.70 -14.86 -12.97
N GLY A 142 1.34 -16.13 -12.74
CA GLY A 142 0.07 -16.70 -13.19
C GLY A 142 -1.12 -16.00 -12.55
N ASP A 143 -1.10 -15.76 -11.24
CA ASP A 143 -2.15 -15.03 -10.53
C ASP A 143 -2.26 -13.58 -11.03
N LYS A 144 -1.13 -12.93 -11.25
CA LYS A 144 -1.08 -11.56 -11.81
C LYS A 144 -1.72 -11.51 -13.20
N THR A 145 -1.42 -12.49 -14.06
CA THR A 145 -1.99 -12.59 -15.40
C THR A 145 -3.50 -12.86 -15.35
N VAL A 146 -3.94 -13.76 -14.47
CA VAL A 146 -5.37 -14.07 -14.29
C VAL A 146 -6.15 -12.86 -13.79
N ALA A 147 -5.58 -12.08 -12.85
CA ALA A 147 -6.18 -10.84 -12.36
C ALA A 147 -6.34 -9.81 -13.49
N ASP A 148 -5.31 -9.63 -14.32
CA ASP A 148 -5.32 -8.73 -15.47
C ASP A 148 -6.40 -9.08 -16.48
N LEU A 149 -6.45 -10.37 -16.88
CA LEU A 149 -7.45 -10.86 -17.83
C LEU A 149 -8.88 -10.75 -17.29
N ALA A 150 -9.07 -11.04 -15.99
CA ALA A 150 -10.37 -10.90 -15.35
C ALA A 150 -10.84 -9.44 -15.33
N ALA A 151 -9.94 -8.50 -15.02
CA ALA A 151 -10.25 -7.08 -14.98
C ALA A 151 -10.58 -6.52 -16.37
N LYS A 152 -9.81 -6.89 -17.39
CA LYS A 152 -10.03 -6.49 -18.79
C LYS A 152 -11.34 -7.00 -19.38
N GLY A 153 -11.89 -8.07 -18.82
CA GLY A 153 -13.19 -8.64 -19.22
C GLY A 153 -14.40 -7.87 -18.67
N VAL A 154 -14.21 -6.89 -17.78
CA VAL A 154 -15.33 -6.13 -17.17
C VAL A 154 -15.81 -5.03 -18.12
N SER A 155 -17.10 -5.08 -18.45
CA SER A 155 -17.72 -4.12 -19.35
C SER A 155 -17.75 -2.70 -18.73
N GLY A 156 -17.39 -1.69 -19.53
CA GLY A 156 -17.38 -0.29 -19.11
C GLY A 156 -16.07 0.16 -18.46
N VAL A 157 -15.07 -0.71 -18.29
CA VAL A 157 -13.72 -0.33 -17.92
C VAL A 157 -13.01 0.19 -19.18
N PHE A 158 -12.48 1.43 -19.12
CA PHE A 158 -11.77 2.04 -20.25
C PHE A 158 -10.34 1.51 -20.40
N SER A 159 -9.66 1.31 -19.29
CA SER A 159 -8.31 0.76 -19.28
C SER A 159 -8.05 -0.02 -18.00
N VAL A 160 -7.12 -0.98 -18.07
CA VAL A 160 -6.62 -1.71 -16.91
C VAL A 160 -5.11 -1.57 -16.87
N LYS A 161 -4.61 -1.04 -15.76
CA LYS A 161 -3.18 -1.00 -15.42
C LYS A 161 -2.91 -2.02 -14.33
N ASN A 162 -2.05 -2.99 -14.60
CA ASN A 162 -1.71 -4.03 -13.65
C ASN A 162 -0.34 -3.76 -13.02
N GLU A 163 -0.34 -3.24 -11.80
CA GLU A 163 0.84 -2.92 -10.97
C GLU A 163 1.04 -3.94 -9.85
N LEU A 164 0.43 -5.12 -9.93
CA LEU A 164 0.62 -6.17 -8.94
C LEU A 164 2.09 -6.61 -8.89
N GLY A 165 2.66 -6.62 -7.69
CA GLY A 165 3.92 -7.28 -7.42
C GLY A 165 3.74 -8.80 -7.28
N VAL A 166 4.82 -9.55 -7.45
CA VAL A 166 4.85 -10.99 -7.17
C VAL A 166 5.79 -11.25 -6.01
N GLU A 167 5.33 -12.03 -5.03
CA GLU A 167 6.16 -12.44 -3.89
C GLU A 167 7.35 -13.27 -4.40
N LYS A 168 8.55 -12.92 -3.89
CA LYS A 168 9.79 -13.62 -4.23
C LYS A 168 10.07 -14.72 -3.24
#